data_104b5b7f80933a05a8dca244deb1adaa
#
_entry.id   104b5b7f80933a05a8dca244deb1adaa
#
_cell.length_a   1.000
_cell.length_b   1.000
_cell.length_c   1.000
_cell.angle_alpha   90.00
_cell.angle_beta   90.00
_cell.angle_gamma   90.00
#
_symmetry.space_group_name_H-M   'P 1'
#
loop_
_entity.id
_entity.type
_entity.pdbx_description
1 polymer ?
#
loop_
_entity_poly.entity_id
_entity_poly.type
_entity_poly.pdbx_seq_one_letter_code
_entity_poly.pdbx_strand_id
1 'polypeptide(L)'
;RITDMRQKIYAYIEDEFSIFHDFIWKWSSMLNYLWAAMIVIGIVYGAFTGNMTAVSDGALDSAKEAVTLCITMLGVMSLWTGLMEIANRSGLIDKCTKAILPLMQWLFPGVPKDHDAMQHITTNVIANFLGLGWAATPAGLRAMKALSELNGGNSRASADMCTFLVINISSIQLIPFNIIAYRSQYCSVNPTAIVAPAIL
;
A
#
# COMPACT_ATOMS: atom_id res chain seq x y z
N ARG A 1 -26.84 24.04 -10.50
CA ARG A 1 -25.71 24.14 -9.59
C ARG A 1 -25.39 22.75 -8.94
N ILE A 2 -26.40 22.04 -8.43
CA ILE A 2 -26.24 20.70 -7.83
C ILE A 2 -25.96 19.62 -8.91
N THR A 3 -26.60 19.73 -10.07
CA THR A 3 -26.43 18.83 -11.23
C THR A 3 -25.04 18.97 -11.85
N ASP A 4 -24.52 20.18 -11.94
CA ASP A 4 -23.18 20.47 -12.44
C ASP A 4 -22.09 19.96 -11.48
N MET A 5 -22.32 20.07 -10.18
CA MET A 5 -21.42 19.55 -9.15
C MET A 5 -21.40 18.00 -9.15
N ARG A 6 -22.55 17.34 -9.35
CA ARG A 6 -22.64 15.89 -9.51
C ARG A 6 -21.88 15.41 -10.76
N GLN A 7 -22.07 16.05 -11.90
CA GLN A 7 -21.35 15.69 -13.13
C GLN A 7 -19.84 15.86 -12.98
N LYS A 8 -19.37 16.90 -12.30
CA LYS A 8 -17.93 17.09 -12.00
C LYS A 8 -17.39 16.03 -11.05
N ILE A 9 -18.17 15.63 -10.06
CA ILE A 9 -17.78 14.54 -9.15
C ILE A 9 -17.72 13.20 -9.89
N TYR A 10 -18.70 12.89 -10.74
CA TYR A 10 -18.68 11.65 -11.53
C TYR A 10 -17.54 11.64 -12.54
N ALA A 11 -17.30 12.73 -13.26
CA ALA A 11 -16.17 12.84 -14.19
C ALA A 11 -14.81 12.72 -13.47
N TYR A 12 -14.67 13.27 -12.26
CA TYR A 12 -13.50 13.17 -11.43
C TYR A 12 -13.26 11.71 -10.95
N ILE A 13 -14.33 11.02 -10.55
CA ILE A 13 -14.25 9.61 -10.12
C ILE A 13 -13.93 8.70 -11.31
N GLU A 14 -14.52 8.92 -12.48
CA GLU A 14 -14.23 8.15 -13.69
C GLU A 14 -12.78 8.32 -14.16
N ASP A 15 -12.25 9.53 -14.10
CA ASP A 15 -10.86 9.82 -14.53
C ASP A 15 -9.83 9.19 -13.57
N GLU A 16 -10.04 9.29 -12.27
CA GLU A 16 -9.19 8.58 -11.28
C GLU A 16 -9.27 7.06 -11.39
N PHE A 17 -10.47 6.54 -11.66
CA PHE A 17 -10.68 5.10 -11.80
C PHE A 17 -10.08 4.55 -13.10
N SER A 18 -10.09 5.33 -14.18
CA SER A 18 -9.50 4.98 -15.48
C SER A 18 -7.97 4.88 -15.41
N ILE A 19 -7.31 5.85 -14.80
CA ILE A 19 -5.84 5.85 -14.62
C ILE A 19 -5.40 4.68 -13.73
N PHE A 20 -6.14 4.40 -12.66
CA PHE A 20 -5.90 3.29 -11.77
C PHE A 20 -6.19 1.94 -12.44
N HIS A 21 -7.23 1.87 -13.24
CA HIS A 21 -7.59 0.69 -14.03
C HIS A 21 -6.53 0.35 -15.08
N ASP A 22 -6.03 1.33 -15.84
CA ASP A 22 -5.00 1.10 -16.85
C ASP A 22 -3.65 0.71 -16.23
N PHE A 23 -3.30 1.31 -15.09
CA PHE A 23 -2.11 0.92 -14.34
C PHE A 23 -2.22 -0.51 -13.79
N ILE A 24 -3.34 -0.87 -13.18
CA ILE A 24 -3.57 -2.23 -12.68
C ILE A 24 -3.61 -3.24 -13.83
N TRP A 25 -4.26 -2.91 -14.96
CA TRP A 25 -4.32 -3.81 -16.11
C TRP A 25 -2.94 -4.13 -16.68
N LYS A 26 -2.11 -3.14 -16.82
CA LYS A 26 -0.76 -3.31 -17.38
C LYS A 26 0.18 -4.11 -16.45
N TRP A 27 0.09 -3.88 -15.14
CA TRP A 27 0.86 -4.62 -14.14
C TRP A 27 0.29 -6.01 -13.86
N SER A 28 -1.04 -6.13 -13.79
CA SER A 28 -1.70 -7.41 -13.57
C SER A 28 -1.48 -8.38 -14.74
N SER A 29 -1.33 -7.88 -15.96
CA SER A 29 -1.04 -8.75 -17.11
C SER A 29 0.29 -9.50 -16.93
N MET A 30 1.37 -8.81 -16.57
CA MET A 30 2.69 -9.45 -16.38
C MET A 30 2.68 -10.45 -15.21
N LEU A 31 2.10 -10.06 -14.08
CA LEU A 31 1.97 -10.95 -12.92
C LEU A 31 1.07 -12.16 -13.25
N ASN A 32 -0.03 -11.95 -13.98
CA ASN A 32 -0.95 -13.03 -14.37
C ASN A 32 -0.25 -14.06 -15.28
N TYR A 33 0.57 -13.60 -16.22
CA TYR A 33 1.36 -14.52 -17.07
C TYR A 33 2.39 -15.30 -16.26
N LEU A 34 3.05 -14.63 -15.28
CA LEU A 34 4.01 -15.29 -14.39
C LEU A 34 3.32 -16.39 -13.56
N TRP A 35 2.19 -16.05 -12.92
CA TRP A 35 1.40 -17.01 -12.14
C TRP A 35 0.88 -18.15 -13.00
N ALA A 36 0.34 -17.85 -14.17
CA ALA A 36 -0.12 -18.88 -15.10
C ALA A 36 1.02 -19.80 -15.53
N ALA A 37 2.19 -19.26 -15.85
CA ALA A 37 3.36 -20.04 -16.22
C ALA A 37 3.81 -20.96 -15.08
N MET A 38 3.86 -20.46 -13.83
CA MET A 38 4.23 -21.26 -12.65
C MET A 38 3.24 -22.42 -12.44
N ILE A 39 1.94 -22.19 -12.57
CA ILE A 39 0.89 -23.21 -12.43
C ILE A 39 1.04 -24.27 -13.52
N VAL A 40 1.19 -23.83 -14.78
CA VAL A 40 1.34 -24.77 -15.93
C VAL A 40 2.60 -25.61 -15.76
N ILE A 41 3.74 -25.01 -15.39
CA ILE A 41 4.99 -25.74 -15.14
C ILE A 41 4.79 -26.77 -14.01
N GLY A 42 4.13 -26.41 -12.92
CA GLY A 42 3.83 -27.32 -11.82
C GLY A 42 2.98 -28.52 -12.24
N ILE A 43 1.92 -28.27 -13.02
CA ILE A 43 1.04 -29.34 -13.53
C ILE A 43 1.79 -30.26 -14.49
N VAL A 44 2.53 -29.69 -15.45
CA VAL A 44 3.30 -30.44 -16.43
C VAL A 44 4.35 -31.31 -15.74
N TYR A 45 5.09 -30.74 -14.78
CA TYR A 45 6.08 -31.48 -13.99
C TYR A 45 5.42 -32.62 -13.19
N GLY A 46 4.29 -32.38 -12.53
CA GLY A 46 3.53 -33.39 -11.81
C GLY A 46 3.03 -34.53 -12.72
N ALA A 47 2.61 -34.20 -13.93
CA ALA A 47 2.21 -35.19 -14.92
C ALA A 47 3.37 -36.07 -15.39
N PHE A 48 4.54 -35.49 -15.70
CA PHE A 48 5.70 -36.24 -16.13
C PHE A 48 6.33 -37.09 -15.01
N THR A 49 6.24 -36.62 -13.76
CA THR A 49 6.75 -37.39 -12.60
C THR A 49 5.74 -38.40 -12.04
N GLY A 50 4.52 -38.47 -12.59
CA GLY A 50 3.45 -39.35 -12.12
C GLY A 50 2.87 -38.94 -10.74
N ASN A 51 3.09 -37.72 -10.31
CA ASN A 51 2.74 -37.21 -8.97
C ASN A 51 1.56 -36.23 -8.98
N MET A 52 0.53 -36.51 -9.81
CA MET A 52 -0.65 -35.65 -9.93
C MET A 52 -1.47 -35.53 -8.64
N THR A 53 -1.44 -36.55 -7.80
CA THR A 53 -2.12 -36.53 -6.49
C THR A 53 -1.54 -35.44 -5.63
N ALA A 54 -0.20 -35.34 -5.52
CA ALA A 54 0.44 -34.29 -4.75
C ALA A 54 0.17 -32.88 -5.29
N VAL A 55 0.01 -32.72 -6.62
CA VAL A 55 -0.39 -31.44 -7.22
C VAL A 55 -1.81 -31.07 -6.81
N SER A 56 -2.74 -32.02 -6.81
CA SER A 56 -4.14 -31.80 -6.41
C SER A 56 -4.25 -31.48 -4.92
N ASP A 57 -3.59 -32.27 -4.08
CA ASP A 57 -3.58 -32.08 -2.62
C ASP A 57 -2.94 -30.73 -2.26
N GLY A 58 -1.82 -30.39 -2.87
CA GLY A 58 -1.15 -29.11 -2.69
C GLY A 58 -2.02 -27.93 -3.10
N ALA A 59 -2.80 -28.03 -4.17
CA ALA A 59 -3.74 -26.98 -4.59
C ALA A 59 -4.87 -26.80 -3.55
N LEU A 60 -5.44 -27.91 -3.04
CA LEU A 60 -6.49 -27.86 -2.04
C LEU A 60 -6.00 -27.31 -0.69
N ASP A 61 -4.81 -27.70 -0.26
CA ASP A 61 -4.21 -27.24 0.98
C ASP A 61 -3.82 -25.76 0.89
N SER A 62 -3.27 -25.33 -0.25
CA SER A 62 -3.00 -23.91 -0.51
C SER A 62 -4.27 -23.07 -0.51
N ALA A 63 -5.39 -23.59 -1.03
CA ALA A 63 -6.68 -22.91 -0.99
C ALA A 63 -7.19 -22.72 0.46
N LYS A 64 -7.08 -23.76 1.30
CA LYS A 64 -7.44 -23.68 2.74
C LYS A 64 -6.56 -22.69 3.48
N GLU A 65 -5.25 -22.73 3.23
CA GLU A 65 -4.28 -21.80 3.82
C GLU A 65 -4.59 -20.36 3.42
N ALA A 66 -4.91 -20.10 2.15
CA ALA A 66 -5.28 -18.79 1.65
C ALA A 66 -6.52 -18.23 2.36
N VAL A 67 -7.57 -19.05 2.57
CA VAL A 67 -8.78 -18.63 3.30
C VAL A 67 -8.45 -18.30 4.75
N THR A 68 -7.68 -19.15 5.41
CA THR A 68 -7.26 -18.93 6.81
C THR A 68 -6.44 -17.65 6.95
N LEU A 69 -5.54 -17.41 6.01
CA LEU A 69 -4.74 -16.20 5.94
C LEU A 69 -5.62 -14.95 5.75
N CYS A 70 -6.58 -14.99 4.82
CA CYS A 70 -7.52 -13.90 4.59
C CYS A 70 -8.31 -13.54 5.86
N ILE A 71 -8.84 -14.53 6.58
CA ILE A 71 -9.60 -14.31 7.82
C ILE A 71 -8.70 -13.70 8.90
N THR A 72 -7.50 -14.23 9.07
CA THR A 72 -6.54 -13.72 10.06
C THR A 72 -6.14 -12.27 9.74
N MET A 73 -5.83 -11.99 8.47
CA MET A 73 -5.49 -10.64 8.02
C MET A 73 -6.64 -9.67 8.17
N LEU A 74 -7.87 -10.10 7.87
CA LEU A 74 -9.07 -9.28 8.07
C LEU A 74 -9.23 -8.88 9.55
N GLY A 75 -9.01 -9.82 10.48
CA GLY A 75 -9.05 -9.55 11.91
C GLY A 75 -7.98 -8.53 12.35
N VAL A 76 -6.74 -8.76 11.96
CA VAL A 76 -5.61 -7.87 12.29
C VAL A 76 -5.81 -6.47 11.69
N MET A 77 -6.22 -6.39 10.43
CA MET A 77 -6.49 -5.12 9.75
C MET A 77 -7.65 -4.35 10.37
N SER A 78 -8.72 -5.06 10.75
CA SER A 78 -9.88 -4.44 11.40
C SER A 78 -9.53 -3.85 12.77
N LEU A 79 -8.80 -4.60 13.60
CA LEU A 79 -8.30 -4.11 14.89
C LEU A 79 -7.44 -2.87 14.70
N TRP A 80 -6.52 -2.91 13.75
CA TRP A 80 -5.59 -1.83 13.50
C TRP A 80 -6.27 -0.58 12.94
N THR A 81 -7.19 -0.74 12.00
CA THR A 81 -8.01 0.35 11.48
C THR A 81 -8.80 1.03 12.59
N GLY A 82 -9.37 0.23 13.51
CA GLY A 82 -10.07 0.75 14.68
C GLY A 82 -9.16 1.57 15.62
N LEU A 83 -7.97 1.06 15.92
CA LEU A 83 -6.98 1.79 16.74
C LEU A 83 -6.57 3.12 16.10
N MET A 84 -6.42 3.12 14.78
CA MET A 84 -6.05 4.32 14.03
C MET A 84 -7.17 5.33 13.92
N GLU A 85 -8.40 4.88 13.83
CA GLU A 85 -9.54 5.79 13.89
C GLU A 85 -9.61 6.49 15.26
N ILE A 86 -9.30 5.79 16.35
CA ILE A 86 -9.17 6.39 17.69
C ILE A 86 -8.01 7.40 17.71
N ALA A 87 -6.85 7.06 17.16
CA ALA A 87 -5.70 7.96 17.11
C ALA A 87 -5.98 9.21 16.27
N ASN A 88 -6.74 9.07 15.18
CA ASN A 88 -7.17 10.17 14.33
C ASN A 88 -8.12 11.10 15.09
N ARG A 89 -9.17 10.55 15.69
CA ARG A 89 -10.16 11.33 16.47
C ARG A 89 -9.57 11.98 17.72
N SER A 90 -8.51 11.42 18.30
CA SER A 90 -7.80 12.01 19.44
C SER A 90 -6.92 13.21 19.07
N GLY A 91 -6.78 13.52 17.77
CA GLY A 91 -5.89 14.57 17.26
C GLY A 91 -4.39 14.20 17.34
N LEU A 92 -4.08 12.93 17.59
CA LEU A 92 -2.69 12.47 17.64
C LEU A 92 -2.04 12.57 16.25
N ILE A 93 -2.77 12.17 15.20
CA ILE A 93 -2.31 12.26 13.81
C ILE A 93 -1.98 13.72 13.45
N ASP A 94 -2.84 14.67 13.81
CA ASP A 94 -2.60 16.10 13.55
C ASP A 94 -1.36 16.61 14.24
N LYS A 95 -1.11 16.17 15.48
CA LYS A 95 0.12 16.53 16.22
C LYS A 95 1.36 15.95 15.55
N CYS A 96 1.30 14.69 15.12
CA CYS A 96 2.38 14.05 14.38
C CYS A 96 2.64 14.76 13.04
N THR A 97 1.58 15.13 12.33
CA THR A 97 1.67 15.90 11.07
C THR A 97 2.41 17.22 11.29
N LYS A 98 2.02 17.98 12.31
CA LYS A 98 2.70 19.25 12.63
C LYS A 98 4.16 19.06 13.04
N ALA A 99 4.48 17.99 13.75
CA ALA A 99 5.85 17.69 14.18
C ALA A 99 6.76 17.28 12.99
N ILE A 100 6.22 16.56 12.03
CA ILE A 100 6.97 16.07 10.85
C ILE A 100 7.03 17.10 9.72
N LEU A 101 6.11 18.05 9.68
CA LEU A 101 6.01 19.07 8.64
C LEU A 101 7.34 19.78 8.32
N PRO A 102 8.15 20.24 9.30
CA PRO A 102 9.43 20.87 9.00
C PRO A 102 10.43 19.92 8.31
N LEU A 103 10.42 18.65 8.67
CA LEU A 103 11.24 17.64 8.00
C LEU A 103 10.77 17.42 6.56
N MET A 104 9.45 17.38 6.33
CA MET A 104 8.90 17.26 4.99
C MET A 104 9.23 18.46 4.12
N GLN A 105 9.20 19.68 4.66
CA GLN A 105 9.59 20.88 3.94
C GLN A 105 11.09 20.88 3.55
N TRP A 106 11.93 20.32 4.38
CA TRP A 106 13.35 20.16 4.05
C TRP A 106 13.56 19.09 2.97
N LEU A 107 12.77 18.02 3.00
CA LEU A 107 12.89 16.89 2.09
C LEU A 107 12.27 17.17 0.70
N PHE A 108 11.26 18.04 0.66
CA PHE A 108 10.50 18.43 -0.54
C PHE A 108 10.58 19.96 -0.77
N PRO A 109 11.76 20.48 -1.11
CA PRO A 109 11.97 21.92 -1.25
C PRO A 109 11.21 22.54 -2.42
N GLY A 110 10.86 21.75 -3.44
CA GLY A 110 10.09 22.21 -4.60
C GLY A 110 8.58 22.31 -4.35
N VAL A 111 8.09 21.84 -3.18
CA VAL A 111 6.67 21.86 -2.86
C VAL A 111 6.34 23.03 -1.94
N PRO A 112 5.44 23.97 -2.32
CA PRO A 112 5.02 25.07 -1.48
C PRO A 112 4.39 24.57 -0.17
N LYS A 113 4.63 25.29 0.94
CA LYS A 113 4.20 24.88 2.29
C LYS A 113 2.69 24.74 2.43
N ASP A 114 1.96 25.61 1.76
CA ASP A 114 0.50 25.69 1.84
C ASP A 114 -0.20 24.91 0.71
N HIS A 115 0.56 24.14 -0.07
CA HIS A 115 0.00 23.37 -1.17
C HIS A 115 -0.53 22.02 -0.69
N ASP A 116 -1.65 21.56 -1.25
CA ASP A 116 -2.29 20.28 -0.91
C ASP A 116 -1.34 19.07 -1.04
N ALA A 117 -0.39 19.14 -1.97
CA ALA A 117 0.64 18.11 -2.13
C ALA A 117 1.41 17.89 -0.82
N MET A 118 1.81 18.94 -0.10
CA MET A 118 2.54 18.83 1.15
C MET A 118 1.73 18.10 2.22
N GLN A 119 0.43 18.40 2.31
CA GLN A 119 -0.48 17.74 3.24
C GLN A 119 -0.63 16.25 2.92
N HIS A 120 -0.83 15.91 1.64
CA HIS A 120 -0.99 14.52 1.20
C HIS A 120 0.30 13.71 1.37
N ILE A 121 1.47 14.29 1.06
CA ILE A 121 2.78 13.67 1.29
C ILE A 121 2.95 13.38 2.78
N THR A 122 2.72 14.38 3.64
CA THR A 122 2.89 14.24 5.09
C THR A 122 1.96 13.18 5.65
N THR A 123 0.69 13.15 5.22
CA THR A 123 -0.29 12.15 5.64
C THR A 123 0.14 10.74 5.19
N ASN A 124 0.62 10.58 3.97
CA ASN A 124 1.10 9.30 3.45
C ASN A 124 2.32 8.80 4.24
N VAL A 125 3.29 9.67 4.48
CA VAL A 125 4.51 9.32 5.23
C VAL A 125 4.18 8.91 6.67
N ILE A 126 3.27 9.63 7.35
CA ILE A 126 2.82 9.27 8.69
C ILE A 126 2.11 7.92 8.68
N ALA A 127 1.21 7.69 7.73
CA ALA A 127 0.49 6.44 7.62
C ALA A 127 1.45 5.26 7.39
N ASN A 128 2.45 5.41 6.52
CA ASN A 128 3.49 4.40 6.30
C ASN A 128 4.34 4.18 7.56
N PHE A 129 4.81 5.25 8.20
CA PHE A 129 5.60 5.18 9.42
C PHE A 129 4.87 4.44 10.55
N LEU A 130 3.57 4.67 10.67
CA LEU A 130 2.71 3.96 11.62
C LEU A 130 2.31 2.54 11.17
N GLY A 131 2.80 2.07 10.03
CA GLY A 131 2.51 0.72 9.52
C GLY A 131 1.14 0.55 8.85
N LEU A 132 0.50 1.64 8.47
CA LEU A 132 -0.84 1.69 7.88
C LEU A 132 -0.82 1.60 6.34
N GLY A 133 -0.09 0.66 5.77
CA GLY A 133 0.11 0.58 4.32
C GLY A 133 -1.15 0.79 3.47
N TRP A 134 -2.28 0.21 3.88
CA TRP A 134 -3.56 0.36 3.17
C TRP A 134 -4.14 1.77 3.25
N ALA A 135 -4.04 2.44 4.40
CA ALA A 135 -4.50 3.81 4.57
C ALA A 135 -3.55 4.83 3.92
N ALA A 136 -2.28 4.48 3.76
CA ALA A 136 -1.29 5.29 3.08
C ALA A 136 -1.53 5.38 1.57
N THR A 137 -2.07 4.32 0.94
CA THR A 137 -2.24 4.25 -0.52
C THR A 137 -3.10 5.39 -1.09
N PRO A 138 -4.33 5.69 -0.59
CA PRO A 138 -5.11 6.79 -1.11
C PRO A 138 -4.44 8.16 -0.94
N ALA A 139 -3.75 8.38 0.19
CA ALA A 139 -2.99 9.60 0.42
C ALA A 139 -1.80 9.71 -0.53
N GLY A 140 -1.11 8.59 -0.80
CA GLY A 140 0.00 8.52 -1.74
C GLY A 140 -0.40 8.84 -3.18
N LEU A 141 -1.54 8.32 -3.63
CA LEU A 141 -2.07 8.61 -4.97
C LEU A 141 -2.43 10.10 -5.12
N ARG A 142 -3.06 10.69 -4.11
CA ARG A 142 -3.36 12.14 -4.10
C ARG A 142 -2.09 12.98 -4.07
N ALA A 143 -1.10 12.58 -3.29
CA ALA A 143 0.20 13.26 -3.24
C ALA A 143 0.88 13.24 -4.61
N MET A 144 0.91 12.08 -5.28
CA MET A 144 1.52 11.95 -6.60
C MET A 144 0.77 12.77 -7.66
N LYS A 145 -0.57 12.81 -7.61
CA LYS A 145 -1.39 13.63 -8.51
C LYS A 145 -1.07 15.12 -8.31
N ALA A 146 -1.09 15.60 -7.08
CA ALA A 146 -0.78 17.00 -6.77
C ALA A 146 0.67 17.37 -7.14
N LEU A 147 1.63 16.45 -6.98
CA LEU A 147 3.01 16.64 -7.45
C LEU A 147 3.09 16.68 -8.98
N SER A 148 2.30 15.89 -9.68
CA SER A 148 2.23 15.92 -11.15
C SER A 148 1.65 17.23 -11.67
N GLU A 149 0.64 17.77 -11.00
CA GLU A 149 0.06 19.09 -11.31
C GLU A 149 1.11 20.21 -11.11
N LEU A 150 1.85 20.17 -10.00
CA LEU A 150 2.98 21.11 -9.75
C LEU A 150 4.08 20.99 -10.80
N ASN A 151 4.30 19.79 -11.34
CA ASN A 151 5.27 19.55 -12.42
C ASN A 151 4.76 20.00 -13.80
N GLY A 152 3.57 20.61 -13.89
CA GLY A 152 2.97 21.08 -15.13
C GLY A 152 2.59 19.98 -16.11
N GLY A 153 2.32 18.77 -15.64
CA GLY A 153 1.99 17.61 -16.48
C GLY A 153 3.15 17.13 -17.36
N ASN A 154 4.37 17.49 -17.00
CA ASN A 154 5.57 17.12 -17.75
C ASN A 154 5.74 15.58 -17.73
N SER A 155 6.17 14.98 -18.86
CA SER A 155 6.40 13.54 -18.95
C SER A 155 7.60 13.05 -18.11
N ARG A 156 8.45 13.96 -17.66
CA ARG A 156 9.56 13.66 -16.74
C ARG A 156 9.13 13.92 -15.30
N ALA A 157 9.39 12.95 -14.43
CA ALA A 157 9.18 13.11 -13.00
C ALA A 157 10.09 14.21 -12.43
N SER A 158 9.54 15.06 -11.55
CA SER A 158 10.33 16.05 -10.80
C SER A 158 11.17 15.36 -9.72
N ALA A 159 12.16 16.08 -9.18
CA ALA A 159 12.97 15.57 -8.06
C ALA A 159 12.09 15.20 -6.85
N ASP A 160 11.08 16.02 -6.55
CA ASP A 160 10.15 15.76 -5.44
C ASP A 160 9.30 14.49 -5.68
N MET A 161 8.85 14.23 -6.92
CA MET A 161 8.16 13.00 -7.28
C MET A 161 9.07 11.78 -7.08
N CYS A 162 10.33 11.85 -7.51
CA CYS A 162 11.30 10.79 -7.32
C CYS A 162 11.58 10.55 -5.83
N THR A 163 11.78 11.60 -5.05
CA THR A 163 11.98 11.52 -3.60
C THR A 163 10.80 10.86 -2.91
N PHE A 164 9.57 11.24 -3.28
CA PHE A 164 8.36 10.65 -2.74
C PHE A 164 8.26 9.15 -3.05
N LEU A 165 8.56 8.74 -4.28
CA LEU A 165 8.59 7.32 -4.67
C LEU A 165 9.64 6.54 -3.89
N VAL A 166 10.86 7.07 -3.75
CA VAL A 166 11.93 6.41 -2.98
C VAL A 166 11.52 6.18 -1.53
N ILE A 167 10.91 7.17 -0.87
CA ILE A 167 10.44 7.05 0.52
C ILE A 167 9.36 5.97 0.63
N ASN A 168 8.42 5.91 -0.31
CA ASN A 168 7.37 4.89 -0.29
C ASN A 168 7.92 3.48 -0.58
N ILE A 169 8.87 3.34 -1.51
CA ILE A 169 9.50 2.05 -1.84
C ILE A 169 10.36 1.54 -0.67
N SER A 170 11.02 2.44 0.07
CA SER A 170 11.84 2.06 1.23
C SER A 170 11.05 1.49 2.39
N SER A 171 9.70 1.58 2.33
CA SER A 171 8.77 0.98 3.30
C SER A 171 9.16 1.26 4.76
N ILE A 172 9.46 2.52 5.06
CA ILE A 172 9.83 2.95 6.42
C ILE A 172 8.62 2.74 7.34
N GLN A 173 8.68 1.69 8.15
CA GLN A 173 7.64 1.33 9.10
C GLN A 173 8.24 1.20 10.50
N LEU A 174 7.67 1.90 11.48
CA LEU A 174 8.08 1.76 12.88
C LEU A 174 7.65 0.39 13.42
N ILE A 175 6.48 -0.07 13.03
CA ILE A 175 5.94 -1.35 13.47
C ILE A 175 5.50 -2.15 12.22
N PRO A 176 6.22 -3.22 11.84
CA PRO A 176 5.89 -4.03 10.68
C PRO A 176 4.74 -5.02 11.00
N PHE A 177 3.50 -4.50 11.10
CA PHE A 177 2.33 -5.29 11.55
C PHE A 177 2.06 -6.53 10.71
N ASN A 178 2.18 -6.42 9.40
CA ASN A 178 1.95 -7.56 8.51
C ASN A 178 2.92 -8.71 8.84
N ILE A 179 4.18 -8.40 9.09
CA ILE A 179 5.19 -9.40 9.42
C ILE A 179 4.94 -10.00 10.81
N ILE A 180 4.51 -9.17 11.78
CA ILE A 180 4.14 -9.66 13.11
C ILE A 180 2.94 -10.60 13.01
N ALA A 181 1.92 -10.27 12.21
CA ALA A 181 0.75 -11.11 11.99
C ALA A 181 1.14 -12.46 11.37
N TYR A 182 1.95 -12.46 10.32
CA TYR A 182 2.47 -13.70 9.72
C TYR A 182 3.27 -14.53 10.72
N ARG A 183 4.20 -13.91 11.45
CA ARG A 183 4.98 -14.62 12.47
C ARG A 183 4.10 -15.22 13.57
N SER A 184 3.04 -14.54 13.97
CA SER A 184 2.06 -15.06 14.93
C SER A 184 1.30 -16.25 14.37
N GLN A 185 0.87 -16.19 13.11
CA GLN A 185 0.16 -17.26 12.44
C GLN A 185 1.01 -18.54 12.28
N TYR A 186 2.29 -18.38 11.96
CA TYR A 186 3.22 -19.49 11.82
C TYR A 186 3.93 -19.88 13.15
N CYS A 187 3.24 -19.66 14.28
CA CYS A 187 3.64 -20.11 15.60
C CYS A 187 5.06 -19.66 16.04
N SER A 188 5.49 -18.46 15.65
CA SER A 188 6.75 -17.92 16.17
C SER A 188 6.66 -17.74 17.69
N VAL A 189 7.68 -18.17 18.42
CA VAL A 189 7.77 -18.06 19.90
C VAL A 189 7.65 -16.60 20.37
N ASN A 190 8.20 -15.67 19.59
CA ASN A 190 8.07 -14.24 19.85
C ASN A 190 7.84 -13.47 18.54
N PRO A 191 6.56 -13.27 18.13
CA PRO A 191 6.23 -12.58 16.90
C PRO A 191 6.75 -11.14 16.85
N THR A 192 6.79 -10.45 17.99
CA THR A 192 7.16 -9.04 18.11
C THR A 192 8.66 -8.79 18.18
N ALA A 193 9.50 -9.82 18.28
CA ALA A 193 10.96 -9.69 18.34
C ALA A 193 11.58 -8.95 17.13
N ILE A 194 10.84 -8.87 16.01
CA ILE A 194 11.29 -8.18 14.80
C ILE A 194 11.21 -6.64 14.92
N VAL A 195 10.47 -6.10 15.88
CA VAL A 195 10.26 -4.65 16.00
C VAL A 195 11.57 -3.91 16.29
N ALA A 196 12.36 -4.43 17.23
CA ALA A 196 13.63 -3.78 17.58
C ALA A 196 14.63 -3.77 16.40
N PRO A 197 14.89 -4.89 15.68
CA PRO A 197 15.72 -4.87 14.47
C PRO A 197 15.15 -4.05 13.31
N ALA A 198 13.84 -3.86 13.24
CA ALA A 198 13.22 -3.07 12.16
C ALA A 198 13.38 -1.56 12.34
N ILE A 199 13.69 -1.10 13.57
CA ILE A 199 13.93 0.31 13.90
C ILE A 199 15.41 0.68 13.72
N LEU A 200 16.33 -0.28 13.76
CA LEU A 200 17.77 -0.10 13.56
C LEU A 200 18.15 -0.07 12.08
#